data_79d670d65cb0385a2412fc08f7fea10e
#
_entry.id   79d670d65cb0385a2412fc08f7fea10e
#
_cell.length_a   1.000
_cell.length_b   1.000
_cell.length_c   1.000
_cell.angle_alpha   90.00
_cell.angle_beta   90.00
_cell.angle_gamma   90.00
#
_symmetry.space_group_name_H-M   'P 1'
#
loop_
_entity.id
_entity.type
_entity.pdbx_description
1 polymer ?
#
loop_
_entity_poly.entity_id
_entity_poly.type
_entity_poly.pdbx_seq_one_letter_code
_entity_poly.pdbx_strand_id
1 'polypeptide(L)'
;MVTIGMNYEVIEGKEQVFEDACKKVVETMKGIDGHADSQLYKQVDADAPSYLIVSRWQDEAAFKAFIASDTFKKVTNWGALNILSDRPRHTTYRHDC
;
A
#
# COMPACT_ATOMS: atom_id res chain seq x y z
N MET A 1 -3.17 -18.16 -2.83
CA MET A 1 -3.11 -16.81 -2.23
C MET A 1 -1.81 -16.13 -2.64
N VAL A 2 -1.85 -14.86 -2.92
CA VAL A 2 -0.66 -14.08 -3.25
C VAL A 2 -0.41 -13.01 -2.19
N THR A 3 0.86 -12.64 -2.03
CA THR A 3 1.29 -11.57 -1.13
C THR A 3 1.83 -10.43 -1.96
N ILE A 4 1.35 -9.22 -1.70
CA ILE A 4 1.77 -8.02 -2.41
C ILE A 4 2.53 -7.13 -1.45
N GLY A 5 3.76 -6.76 -1.83
CA GLY A 5 4.55 -5.76 -1.12
C GLY A 5 4.47 -4.43 -1.87
N MET A 6 4.00 -3.39 -1.20
CA MET A 6 3.90 -2.05 -1.79
C MET A 6 4.83 -1.12 -1.04
N ASN A 7 5.81 -0.58 -1.75
CA ASN A 7 6.82 0.31 -1.17
C ASN A 7 6.48 1.76 -1.42
N TYR A 8 6.60 2.58 -0.37
CA TYR A 8 6.30 4.01 -0.42
C TYR A 8 7.44 4.80 0.17
N GLU A 9 7.93 5.80 -0.58
CA GLU A 9 8.89 6.77 -0.09
C GLU A 9 8.13 8.05 0.22
N VAL A 10 8.21 8.52 1.47
CA VAL A 10 7.41 9.63 1.97
C VAL A 10 8.29 10.87 2.18
N ILE A 11 7.75 12.04 1.89
CA ILE A 11 8.42 13.31 2.13
C ILE A 11 8.63 13.49 3.64
N GLU A 12 9.84 13.85 4.04
CA GLU A 12 10.17 14.08 5.45
C GLU A 12 9.22 15.11 6.04
N GLY A 13 8.67 14.80 7.21
CA GLY A 13 7.66 15.63 7.87
C GLY A 13 6.22 15.27 7.52
N LYS A 14 6.01 14.36 6.55
CA LYS A 14 4.66 13.93 6.14
C LYS A 14 4.31 12.52 6.63
N GLU A 15 5.10 11.97 7.53
CA GLU A 15 4.92 10.59 8.00
C GLU A 15 3.54 10.36 8.62
N GLN A 16 3.09 11.27 9.47
CA GLN A 16 1.79 11.12 10.15
C GLN A 16 0.64 11.18 9.15
N VAL A 17 0.73 12.08 8.18
CA VAL A 17 -0.29 12.21 7.13
C VAL A 17 -0.37 10.91 6.33
N PHE A 18 0.79 10.33 5.99
CA PHE A 18 0.85 9.07 5.26
C PHE A 18 0.24 7.92 6.09
N GLU A 19 0.62 7.83 7.37
CA GLU A 19 0.13 6.76 8.24
C GLU A 19 -1.39 6.83 8.42
N ASP A 20 -1.93 8.03 8.59
CA ASP A 20 -3.38 8.22 8.70
C ASP A 20 -4.11 7.83 7.41
N ALA A 21 -3.55 8.20 6.26
CA ALA A 21 -4.12 7.82 4.97
C ALA A 21 -4.10 6.31 4.77
N CYS A 22 -3.00 5.65 5.15
CA CYS A 22 -2.88 4.19 5.06
C CYS A 22 -3.90 3.47 5.93
N LYS A 23 -4.17 3.98 7.12
CA LYS A 23 -5.20 3.39 7.99
C LYS A 23 -6.55 3.39 7.31
N LYS A 24 -6.90 4.47 6.63
CA LYS A 24 -8.17 4.58 5.90
C LYS A 24 -8.22 3.60 4.73
N VAL A 25 -7.11 3.47 3.99
CA VAL A 25 -7.03 2.52 2.88
C VAL A 25 -7.18 1.08 3.37
N VAL A 26 -6.49 0.73 4.46
CA VAL A 26 -6.59 -0.62 5.03
C VAL A 26 -8.02 -0.92 5.50
N GLU A 27 -8.68 0.04 6.12
CA GLU A 27 -10.09 -0.12 6.51
C GLU A 27 -10.99 -0.35 5.30
N THR A 28 -10.76 0.38 4.21
CA THR A 28 -11.50 0.20 2.96
C THR A 28 -11.26 -1.19 2.37
N MET A 29 -10.01 -1.66 2.42
CA MET A 29 -9.65 -2.98 1.89
C MET A 29 -10.34 -4.13 2.61
N LYS A 30 -10.67 -3.97 3.89
CA LYS A 30 -11.32 -5.02 4.66
C LYS A 30 -12.65 -5.47 4.08
N GLY A 31 -13.33 -4.60 3.33
CA GLY A 31 -14.61 -4.93 2.71
C GLY A 31 -14.51 -5.38 1.26
N ILE A 32 -13.31 -5.54 0.72
CA ILE A 32 -13.11 -5.89 -0.69
C ILE A 32 -12.99 -7.40 -0.86
N ASP A 33 -13.72 -7.94 -1.83
CA ASP A 33 -13.67 -9.37 -2.14
C ASP A 33 -12.27 -9.78 -2.57
N GLY A 34 -11.80 -10.88 -2.01
CA GLY A 34 -10.48 -11.41 -2.31
C GLY A 34 -9.35 -10.86 -1.46
N HIS A 35 -9.59 -9.82 -0.68
CA HIS A 35 -8.60 -9.30 0.27
C HIS A 35 -8.63 -10.11 1.57
N ALA A 36 -7.47 -10.62 1.98
CA ALA A 36 -7.34 -11.38 3.21
C ALA A 36 -6.91 -10.50 4.39
N ASP A 37 -5.75 -9.84 4.27
CA ASP A 37 -5.28 -8.91 5.29
C ASP A 37 -4.24 -7.95 4.72
N SER A 38 -3.96 -6.89 5.48
CA SER A 38 -2.91 -5.92 5.15
C SER A 38 -2.26 -5.42 6.42
N GLN A 39 -0.95 -5.17 6.36
CA GLN A 39 -0.18 -4.61 7.47
C GLN A 39 0.77 -3.54 6.95
N LEU A 40 0.93 -2.47 7.74
CA LEU A 40 1.85 -1.38 7.43
C LEU A 40 3.10 -1.51 8.27
N TYR A 41 4.26 -1.43 7.62
CA TYR A 41 5.57 -1.42 8.27
C TYR A 41 6.32 -0.15 7.92
N LYS A 42 7.02 0.41 8.91
CA LYS A 42 7.93 1.53 8.70
C LYS A 42 9.35 0.99 8.74
N GLN A 43 10.17 1.34 7.76
CA GLN A 43 11.58 0.96 7.75
C GLN A 43 12.32 1.81 8.80
N VAL A 44 12.96 1.16 9.78
CA VAL A 44 13.59 1.86 10.90
C VAL A 44 15.04 2.22 10.66
N ASP A 45 15.68 1.63 9.64
CA ASP A 45 17.10 1.87 9.32
C ASP A 45 17.27 2.73 8.06
N ALA A 46 16.20 3.39 7.60
CA ALA A 46 16.26 4.24 6.41
C ALA A 46 16.64 5.68 6.78
N ASP A 47 17.35 6.35 5.87
CA ASP A 47 17.72 7.76 6.03
C ASP A 47 16.54 8.70 5.83
N ALA A 48 15.55 8.27 5.06
CA ALA A 48 14.33 9.02 4.79
C ALA A 48 13.11 8.14 5.09
N PRO A 49 11.92 8.74 5.32
CA PRO A 49 10.73 7.93 5.64
C PRO A 49 10.40 6.95 4.50
N SER A 50 10.42 5.68 4.81
CA SER A 50 10.15 4.60 3.87
C SER A 50 9.21 3.60 4.53
N TYR A 51 8.18 3.19 3.78
CA TYR A 51 7.13 2.32 4.30
C TYR A 51 6.87 1.15 3.37
N LEU A 52 6.38 0.06 3.96
CA LEU A 52 5.97 -1.14 3.23
C LEU A 52 4.59 -1.54 3.70
N ILE A 53 3.65 -1.69 2.77
CA ILE A 53 2.38 -2.32 3.06
C ILE A 53 2.44 -3.74 2.50
N VAL A 54 2.25 -4.73 3.38
CA VAL A 54 2.18 -6.13 2.98
C VAL A 54 0.72 -6.53 3.01
N SER A 55 0.15 -6.90 1.87
CA SER A 55 -1.23 -7.33 1.78
C SER A 55 -1.31 -8.72 1.16
N ARG A 56 -2.25 -9.52 1.65
CA ARG A 56 -2.51 -10.86 1.12
C ARG A 56 -3.87 -10.89 0.45
N TRP A 57 -3.92 -11.49 -0.74
CA TRP A 57 -5.10 -11.54 -1.58
C TRP A 57 -5.36 -12.96 -2.03
N GLN A 58 -6.62 -13.30 -2.26
CA GLN A 58 -7.02 -14.62 -2.73
C GLN A 58 -6.29 -14.99 -4.03
N ASP A 59 -6.18 -14.03 -4.96
CA ASP A 59 -5.45 -14.19 -6.20
C ASP A 59 -4.98 -12.83 -6.71
N GLU A 60 -4.16 -12.84 -7.75
CA GLU A 60 -3.62 -11.62 -8.34
C GLU A 60 -4.70 -10.77 -9.01
N ALA A 61 -5.75 -11.42 -9.57
CA ALA A 61 -6.83 -10.70 -10.23
C ALA A 61 -7.59 -9.79 -9.24
N ALA A 62 -7.81 -10.25 -8.01
CA ALA A 62 -8.45 -9.45 -6.97
C ALA A 62 -7.63 -8.20 -6.64
N PHE A 63 -6.32 -8.33 -6.53
CA PHE A 63 -5.44 -7.19 -6.30
C PHE A 63 -5.47 -6.22 -7.48
N LYS A 64 -5.37 -6.72 -8.71
CA LYS A 64 -5.40 -5.88 -9.90
C LYS A 64 -6.71 -5.11 -10.02
N ALA A 65 -7.83 -5.73 -9.67
CA ALA A 65 -9.12 -5.05 -9.64
C ALA A 65 -9.12 -3.90 -8.62
N PHE A 66 -8.50 -4.11 -7.46
CA PHE A 66 -8.41 -3.07 -6.44
C PHE A 66 -7.60 -1.86 -6.92
N ILE A 67 -6.42 -2.08 -7.50
CA ILE A 67 -5.57 -0.96 -7.95
C ILE A 67 -6.14 -0.24 -9.17
N ALA A 68 -7.06 -0.88 -9.89
CA ALA A 68 -7.78 -0.26 -11.00
C ALA A 68 -9.00 0.52 -10.53
N SER A 69 -9.38 0.42 -9.26
CA SER A 69 -10.56 1.10 -8.72
C SER A 69 -10.35 2.61 -8.62
N ASP A 70 -11.45 3.36 -8.71
CA ASP A 70 -11.41 4.82 -8.58
C ASP A 70 -10.93 5.23 -7.18
N THR A 71 -11.32 4.49 -6.16
CA THR A 71 -10.91 4.76 -4.79
C THR A 71 -9.39 4.71 -4.65
N PHE A 72 -8.76 3.64 -5.16
CA PHE A 72 -7.31 3.52 -5.12
C PHE A 72 -6.62 4.61 -5.92
N LYS A 73 -7.12 4.90 -7.12
CA LYS A 73 -6.54 5.93 -7.99
C LYS A 73 -6.59 7.31 -7.36
N LYS A 74 -7.69 7.66 -6.70
CA LYS A 74 -7.82 8.95 -6.00
C LYS A 74 -6.81 9.08 -4.88
N VAL A 75 -6.68 8.05 -4.05
CA VAL A 75 -5.74 8.07 -2.93
C VAL A 75 -4.29 8.12 -3.43
N THR A 76 -3.98 7.34 -4.47
CA THR A 76 -2.63 7.31 -5.03
C THR A 76 -2.25 8.65 -5.67
N ASN A 77 -3.15 9.27 -6.41
CA ASN A 77 -2.89 10.57 -7.03
C ASN A 77 -2.69 11.65 -5.96
N TRP A 78 -3.54 11.67 -4.94
CA TRP A 78 -3.39 12.61 -3.84
C TRP A 78 -2.03 12.42 -3.14
N GLY A 79 -1.67 11.17 -2.84
CA GLY A 79 -0.41 10.86 -2.18
C GLY A 79 0.80 11.28 -3.01
N ALA A 80 0.78 10.96 -4.32
CA ALA A 80 1.89 11.30 -5.21
C ALA A 80 2.12 12.80 -5.30
N LEU A 81 1.04 13.60 -5.26
CA LEU A 81 1.13 15.05 -5.37
C LEU A 81 1.50 15.73 -4.05
N ASN A 82 1.18 15.13 -2.91
CA ASN A 82 1.23 15.85 -1.63
C ASN A 82 2.21 15.28 -0.61
N ILE A 83 2.46 13.97 -0.60
CA ILE A 83 3.19 13.33 0.49
C ILE A 83 4.28 12.34 0.07
N LEU A 84 4.30 11.91 -1.19
CA LEU A 84 5.30 10.93 -1.63
C LEU A 84 6.46 11.62 -2.33
N SER A 85 7.68 11.16 -2.05
CA SER A 85 8.90 11.68 -2.69
C SER A 85 9.25 10.89 -3.95
N ASP A 86 8.63 9.73 -4.16
CA ASP A 86 8.85 8.89 -5.32
C ASP A 86 7.58 8.11 -5.63
N ARG A 87 7.53 7.46 -6.79
CA ARG A 87 6.41 6.63 -7.21
C ARG A 87 6.29 5.39 -6.32
N PRO A 88 5.06 5.03 -5.91
CA PRO A 88 4.86 3.75 -5.23
C PRO A 88 5.25 2.58 -6.16
N ARG A 89 5.83 1.55 -5.58
CA ARG A 89 6.19 0.33 -6.31
C ARG A 89 5.54 -0.85 -5.62
N HIS A 90 5.11 -1.82 -6.40
CA HIS A 90 4.58 -3.05 -5.82
C HIS A 90 5.26 -4.27 -6.42
N THR A 91 5.36 -5.32 -5.62
CA THR A 91 5.92 -6.61 -6.02
C THR A 91 4.96 -7.69 -5.57
N THR A 92 4.68 -8.64 -6.46
CA THR A 92 3.79 -9.76 -6.18
C THR A 92 4.63 -10.99 -5.83
N TYR A 93 4.30 -11.63 -4.73
CA TYR A 93 4.96 -12.85 -4.26
C TYR A 93 3.97 -13.99 -4.19
N ARG A 94 4.41 -15.16 -4.58
CA ARG A 94 3.66 -16.40 -4.41
C ARG A 94 4.32 -17.23 -3.30
N HIS A 95 3.50 -17.82 -2.45
CA HIS A 95 4.01 -18.71 -1.42
C HIS A 95 4.34 -20.07 -2.02
N ASP A 96 5.59 -20.48 -1.99
CA ASP A 96 6.09 -21.69 -2.65
C ASP A 96 6.63 -22.75 -1.68
N CYS A 97 6.26 -22.71 -0.42
CA CYS A 97 6.76 -23.70 0.54
C CYS A 97 5.72 -24.73 0.86
#